data_249f9288e4a4825c52174cf68e6f5a94
#
_entry.id   249f9288e4a4825c52174cf68e6f5a94
#
_cell.length_a   1.000
_cell.length_b   1.000
_cell.length_c   1.000
_cell.angle_alpha   90.00
_cell.angle_beta   90.00
_cell.angle_gamma   90.00
#
_symmetry.space_group_name_H-M   'P 1'
#
loop_
_entity.id
_entity.type
_entity.pdbx_description
1 polymer ?
#
loop_
_entity_poly.entity_id
_entity_poly.type
_entity_poly.pdbx_seq_one_letter_code
_entity_poly.pdbx_strand_id
1 'polypeptide(L)'
;FANYSNGEIIFGICDDGTIKGIDNPIDACLNLENKINDSIKPIPSYTLDITKENTIILKVFEGTFKPYLYKGKAYKRNDSSTIEVDRLELNRLVLEGLNQSYEEQESTQQDLTFQTLEDELSKKLDVNHINTDILRTLGLIKNGKYNNAAALIADSNPFKGVDVIRFGANINEIMDREILDHISILEMYHRVLNMYKKYYQYEKIEGSLRISKEKIPEEAFREALANSLVHRLWDINARIRISMFDDKIEITSCG
;
A
#
# COMPACT_ATOMS: atom_id res chain seq x y z
N PHE A 1 -2.72 -14.48 13.22
CA PHE A 1 -4.12 -14.05 13.02
C PHE A 1 -4.35 -12.64 13.58
N ALA A 2 -4.25 -12.39 14.87
CA ALA A 2 -4.63 -11.10 15.49
C ALA A 2 -4.01 -9.84 14.82
N ASN A 3 -2.84 -9.96 14.18
CA ASN A 3 -2.19 -8.86 13.48
C ASN A 3 -2.71 -8.62 12.04
N TYR A 4 -3.41 -9.58 11.40
CA TYR A 4 -3.68 -9.49 9.97
C TYR A 4 -5.13 -9.79 9.58
N SER A 5 -5.67 -10.91 10.05
CA SER A 5 -7.00 -11.38 9.69
C SER A 5 -7.54 -12.39 10.69
N ASN A 6 -8.83 -12.58 10.69
CA ASN A 6 -9.43 -13.66 11.47
C ASN A 6 -8.86 -15.01 11.06
N GLY A 7 -8.70 -15.92 12.02
CA GLY A 7 -8.21 -17.27 11.76
C GLY A 7 -8.76 -18.30 12.72
N GLU A 8 -8.67 -19.55 12.31
CA GLU A 8 -9.16 -20.69 13.08
C GLU A 8 -8.08 -21.77 13.19
N ILE A 9 -7.94 -22.37 14.36
CA ILE A 9 -7.06 -23.52 14.62
C ILE A 9 -7.91 -24.60 15.25
N ILE A 10 -7.86 -25.79 14.68
CA ILE A 10 -8.59 -26.96 15.18
C ILE A 10 -7.59 -27.94 15.79
N PHE A 11 -7.79 -28.30 17.04
CA PHE A 11 -6.99 -29.30 17.77
C PHE A 11 -7.76 -30.62 17.88
N GLY A 12 -7.05 -31.75 17.79
CA GLY A 12 -7.63 -33.07 17.88
C GLY A 12 -7.93 -33.73 16.53
N ILE A 13 -7.34 -33.16 15.44
CA ILE A 13 -7.36 -33.78 14.10
C ILE A 13 -5.95 -34.23 13.77
N CYS A 14 -5.81 -35.45 13.24
CA CYS A 14 -4.54 -36.03 12.76
C CYS A 14 -4.19 -35.45 11.38
N ASP A 15 -2.92 -35.62 10.95
CA ASP A 15 -2.42 -35.13 9.65
C ASP A 15 -3.12 -35.78 8.44
N ASP A 16 -3.68 -37.00 8.61
CA ASP A 16 -4.50 -37.68 7.59
C ASP A 16 -5.96 -37.22 7.55
N GLY A 17 -6.31 -36.22 8.38
CA GLY A 17 -7.67 -35.67 8.49
C GLY A 17 -8.60 -36.46 9.41
N THR A 18 -8.16 -37.56 10.04
CA THR A 18 -8.99 -38.31 10.98
C THR A 18 -9.19 -37.55 12.30
N ILE A 19 -10.42 -37.57 12.81
CA ILE A 19 -10.77 -36.93 14.07
C ILE A 19 -10.43 -37.87 15.21
N LYS A 20 -9.37 -37.54 15.97
CA LYS A 20 -8.97 -38.28 17.16
C LYS A 20 -9.63 -37.75 18.43
N GLY A 21 -9.95 -36.45 18.47
CA GLY A 21 -10.37 -35.75 19.66
C GLY A 21 -9.23 -35.52 20.65
N ILE A 22 -9.57 -34.97 21.81
CA ILE A 22 -8.65 -34.69 22.94
C ILE A 22 -9.23 -35.37 24.19
N ASP A 23 -8.40 -36.12 24.92
CA ASP A 23 -8.85 -36.90 26.07
C ASP A 23 -9.49 -36.06 27.18
N ASN A 24 -8.94 -34.87 27.47
CA ASN A 24 -9.50 -33.95 28.43
C ASN A 24 -9.61 -32.52 27.80
N PRO A 25 -10.64 -32.26 27.00
CA PRO A 25 -10.76 -31.02 26.23
C PRO A 25 -10.96 -29.78 27.14
N ILE A 26 -11.54 -29.94 28.33
CA ILE A 26 -11.74 -28.82 29.27
C ILE A 26 -10.40 -28.33 29.82
N ASP A 27 -9.55 -29.24 30.30
CA ASP A 27 -8.21 -28.88 30.81
C ASP A 27 -7.31 -28.38 29.67
N ALA A 28 -7.46 -28.93 28.46
CA ALA A 28 -6.74 -28.46 27.29
C ALA A 28 -7.13 -27.03 26.91
N CYS A 29 -8.43 -26.67 26.95
CA CYS A 29 -8.91 -25.30 26.77
C CYS A 29 -8.30 -24.35 27.78
N LEU A 30 -8.34 -24.70 29.08
CA LEU A 30 -7.76 -23.89 30.16
C LEU A 30 -6.25 -23.66 29.94
N ASN A 31 -5.52 -24.70 29.53
CA ASN A 31 -4.11 -24.60 29.21
C ASN A 31 -3.82 -23.71 28.00
N LEU A 32 -4.66 -23.76 26.96
CA LEU A 32 -4.56 -22.90 25.79
C LEU A 32 -4.84 -21.43 26.16
N GLU A 33 -5.90 -21.20 26.93
CA GLU A 33 -6.26 -19.88 27.42
C GLU A 33 -5.12 -19.25 28.24
N ASN A 34 -4.57 -19.99 29.21
CA ASN A 34 -3.44 -19.52 29.99
C ASN A 34 -2.21 -19.20 29.12
N LYS A 35 -1.87 -20.08 28.16
CA LYS A 35 -0.76 -19.85 27.24
C LYS A 35 -0.95 -18.61 26.38
N ILE A 36 -2.17 -18.37 25.87
CA ILE A 36 -2.48 -17.18 25.07
C ILE A 36 -2.34 -15.94 25.93
N ASN A 37 -3.00 -15.92 27.10
CA ASN A 37 -3.05 -14.76 27.98
C ASN A 37 -1.69 -14.40 28.58
N ASP A 38 -0.84 -15.38 28.84
CA ASP A 38 0.49 -15.16 29.43
C ASP A 38 1.54 -14.76 28.37
N SER A 39 1.43 -15.31 27.16
CA SER A 39 2.50 -15.22 26.17
C SER A 39 2.28 -14.15 25.10
N ILE A 40 1.03 -13.71 24.86
CA ILE A 40 0.69 -12.75 23.79
C ILE A 40 0.27 -11.42 24.41
N LYS A 41 0.88 -10.35 23.97
CA LYS A 41 0.55 -8.99 24.43
C LYS A 41 0.42 -8.03 23.23
N PRO A 42 -0.64 -7.17 23.21
CA PRO A 42 -1.83 -7.25 24.08
C PRO A 42 -2.55 -8.59 23.93
N ILE A 43 -3.49 -8.91 24.82
CA ILE A 43 -4.26 -10.15 24.74
C ILE A 43 -5.18 -10.07 23.52
N PRO A 44 -5.13 -11.03 22.57
CA PRO A 44 -6.01 -11.01 21.40
C PRO A 44 -7.45 -11.36 21.77
N SER A 45 -8.38 -10.96 20.92
CA SER A 45 -9.77 -11.45 20.99
C SER A 45 -9.85 -12.86 20.41
N TYR A 46 -10.38 -13.82 21.15
CA TYR A 46 -10.53 -15.19 20.69
C TYR A 46 -11.72 -15.90 21.35
N THR A 47 -12.15 -17.03 20.76
CA THR A 47 -13.07 -17.97 21.38
C THR A 47 -12.48 -19.38 21.34
N LEU A 48 -12.86 -20.21 22.31
CA LEU A 48 -12.53 -21.63 22.40
C LEU A 48 -13.83 -22.42 22.51
N ASP A 49 -14.09 -23.27 21.52
CA ASP A 49 -15.29 -24.08 21.45
C ASP A 49 -14.88 -25.58 21.46
N ILE A 50 -15.55 -26.39 22.30
CA ILE A 50 -15.37 -27.83 22.33
C ILE A 50 -16.50 -28.46 21.51
N THR A 51 -16.15 -29.30 20.52
CA THR A 51 -17.13 -30.00 19.70
C THR A 51 -17.61 -31.30 20.35
N LYS A 52 -18.62 -31.94 19.75
CA LYS A 52 -19.13 -33.23 20.20
C LYS A 52 -18.10 -34.36 20.06
N GLU A 53 -17.14 -34.22 19.14
CA GLU A 53 -16.04 -35.17 18.91
C GLU A 53 -14.81 -34.88 19.82
N ASN A 54 -14.96 -34.05 20.83
CA ASN A 54 -13.88 -33.57 21.71
C ASN A 54 -12.72 -32.89 20.96
N THR A 55 -12.97 -32.28 19.83
CA THR A 55 -12.01 -31.34 19.21
C THR A 55 -12.19 -29.95 19.79
N ILE A 56 -11.11 -29.16 19.82
CA ILE A 56 -11.14 -27.77 20.27
C ILE A 56 -10.97 -26.87 19.05
N ILE A 57 -11.88 -25.92 18.88
CA ILE A 57 -11.81 -24.90 17.84
C ILE A 57 -11.41 -23.58 18.52
N LEU A 58 -10.20 -23.09 18.21
CA LEU A 58 -9.73 -21.78 18.61
C LEU A 58 -9.96 -20.81 17.44
N LYS A 59 -10.86 -19.86 17.61
CA LYS A 59 -11.07 -18.75 16.67
C LYS A 59 -10.38 -17.51 17.22
N VAL A 60 -9.51 -16.92 16.42
CA VAL A 60 -8.80 -15.69 16.74
C VAL A 60 -9.28 -14.60 15.82
N PHE A 61 -9.67 -13.47 16.38
CA PHE A 61 -10.14 -12.32 15.62
C PHE A 61 -9.01 -11.33 15.38
N GLU A 62 -9.06 -10.66 14.24
CA GLU A 62 -8.18 -9.54 13.97
C GLU A 62 -8.40 -8.46 15.02
N GLY A 63 -7.31 -7.97 15.60
CA GLY A 63 -7.35 -6.99 16.65
C GLY A 63 -7.01 -5.59 16.17
N THR A 64 -7.54 -4.60 16.88
CA THR A 64 -7.30 -3.17 16.60
C THR A 64 -6.07 -2.61 17.32
N PHE A 65 -5.59 -3.26 18.38
CA PHE A 65 -4.45 -2.81 19.18
C PHE A 65 -3.13 -3.45 18.73
N LYS A 66 -2.88 -3.40 17.42
CA LYS A 66 -1.64 -3.92 16.82
C LYS A 66 -0.40 -3.15 17.32
N PRO A 67 0.78 -3.77 17.41
CA PRO A 67 1.08 -5.17 17.13
C PRO A 67 0.78 -6.11 18.29
N TYR A 68 0.24 -7.29 18.01
CA TYR A 68 0.15 -8.41 18.95
C TYR A 68 1.46 -9.18 18.93
N LEU A 69 2.14 -9.25 20.08
CA LEU A 69 3.48 -9.80 20.19
C LEU A 69 3.48 -11.10 21.01
N TYR A 70 4.07 -12.15 20.48
CA TYR A 70 4.42 -13.35 21.23
C TYR A 70 5.86 -13.23 21.71
N LYS A 71 6.08 -13.18 23.04
CA LYS A 71 7.41 -12.99 23.64
C LYS A 71 8.21 -11.83 23.04
N GLY A 72 7.55 -10.70 22.79
CA GLY A 72 8.17 -9.49 22.27
C GLY A 72 8.38 -9.45 20.74
N LYS A 73 7.91 -10.46 20.01
CA LYS A 73 8.06 -10.57 18.56
C LYS A 73 6.72 -10.69 17.86
N ALA A 74 6.55 -10.04 16.71
CA ALA A 74 5.40 -10.21 15.86
C ALA A 74 5.67 -11.30 14.81
N TYR A 75 4.62 -12.04 14.48
CA TYR A 75 4.69 -13.16 13.54
C TYR A 75 3.59 -13.08 12.51
N LYS A 76 3.89 -13.56 11.30
CA LYS A 76 2.91 -13.79 10.24
C LYS A 76 2.96 -15.21 9.72
N ARG A 77 1.84 -15.66 9.16
CA ARG A 77 1.78 -16.93 8.44
C ARG A 77 2.15 -16.69 6.98
N ASN A 78 3.11 -17.45 6.49
CA ASN A 78 3.49 -17.47 5.09
C ASN A 78 3.30 -18.92 4.60
N ASP A 79 2.18 -19.18 3.90
CA ASP A 79 1.77 -20.52 3.43
C ASP A 79 1.91 -21.59 4.51
N SER A 80 3.00 -22.36 4.47
CA SER A 80 3.24 -23.50 5.36
C SER A 80 3.99 -23.14 6.65
N SER A 81 4.60 -21.95 6.75
CA SER A 81 5.47 -21.57 7.86
C SER A 81 5.00 -20.31 8.60
N THR A 82 5.35 -20.23 9.88
CA THR A 82 5.20 -19.02 10.68
C THR A 82 6.56 -18.33 10.74
N ILE A 83 6.63 -17.08 10.27
CA ILE A 83 7.87 -16.30 10.23
C ILE A 83 7.75 -15.06 11.12
N GLU A 84 8.87 -14.64 11.71
CA GLU A 84 8.97 -13.36 12.39
C GLU A 84 8.88 -12.24 11.35
N VAL A 85 8.09 -11.20 11.63
CA VAL A 85 7.99 -10.05 10.74
C VAL A 85 9.27 -9.21 10.83
N ASP A 86 9.65 -8.60 9.72
CA ASP A 86 10.78 -7.69 9.69
C ASP A 86 10.46 -6.34 10.35
N ARG A 87 11.47 -5.48 10.48
CA ARG A 87 11.33 -4.18 11.13
C ARG A 87 10.33 -3.26 10.41
N LEU A 88 10.29 -3.31 9.08
CA LEU A 88 9.40 -2.46 8.29
C LEU A 88 7.94 -2.84 8.51
N GLU A 89 7.65 -4.13 8.44
CA GLU A 89 6.31 -4.66 8.69
C GLU A 89 5.87 -4.45 10.14
N LEU A 90 6.79 -4.58 11.11
CA LEU A 90 6.50 -4.27 12.50
C LEU A 90 6.10 -2.79 12.68
N ASN A 91 6.81 -1.86 12.04
CA ASN A 91 6.46 -0.44 12.08
C ASN A 91 5.06 -0.18 11.50
N ARG A 92 4.68 -0.85 10.42
CA ARG A 92 3.33 -0.74 9.85
C ARG A 92 2.26 -1.23 10.82
N LEU A 93 2.47 -2.37 11.46
CA LEU A 93 1.54 -2.86 12.49
C LEU A 93 1.39 -1.86 13.65
N VAL A 94 2.47 -1.19 14.06
CA VAL A 94 2.39 -0.12 15.08
C VAL A 94 1.53 1.04 14.59
N LEU A 95 1.73 1.50 13.36
CA LEU A 95 0.95 2.58 12.78
C LEU A 95 -0.54 2.22 12.65
N GLU A 96 -0.84 1.01 12.18
CA GLU A 96 -2.21 0.52 12.12
C GLU A 96 -2.88 0.50 13.49
N GLY A 97 -2.15 0.06 14.53
CA GLY A 97 -2.65 0.09 15.91
C GLY A 97 -2.89 1.49 16.47
N LEU A 98 -2.23 2.51 15.89
CA LEU A 98 -2.44 3.92 16.20
C LEU A 98 -3.49 4.59 15.29
N ASN A 99 -4.10 3.86 14.35
CA ASN A 99 -4.94 4.40 13.28
C ASN A 99 -4.24 5.50 12.48
N GLN A 100 -2.97 5.30 12.16
CA GLN A 100 -2.16 6.24 11.39
C GLN A 100 -1.57 5.56 10.16
N SER A 101 -1.45 6.31 9.07
CA SER A 101 -0.68 5.89 7.89
C SER A 101 0.74 6.50 7.92
N TYR A 102 1.62 5.98 7.07
CA TYR A 102 2.95 6.56 6.89
C TYR A 102 2.87 8.02 6.40
N GLU A 103 1.91 8.32 5.55
CA GLU A 103 1.69 9.65 4.96
C GLU A 103 1.29 10.68 6.01
N GLU A 104 0.61 10.26 7.09
CA GLU A 104 0.20 11.13 8.20
C GLU A 104 1.31 11.42 9.21
N GLN A 105 2.42 10.67 9.16
CA GLN A 105 3.55 10.92 10.04
C GLN A 105 4.23 12.25 9.72
N GLU A 106 4.81 12.89 10.74
CA GLU A 106 5.61 14.10 10.58
C GLU A 106 6.75 13.85 9.59
N SER A 107 6.85 14.70 8.56
CA SER A 107 7.95 14.64 7.60
C SER A 107 9.26 15.10 8.25
N THR A 108 10.33 14.44 7.88
CA THR A 108 11.69 14.89 8.23
C THR A 108 12.08 16.19 7.52
N GLN A 109 11.42 16.52 6.41
CA GLN A 109 11.63 17.75 5.64
C GLN A 109 10.51 18.73 5.95
N GLN A 110 10.87 19.90 6.48
CA GLN A 110 9.94 20.95 6.89
C GLN A 110 10.07 22.24 6.06
N ASP A 111 11.04 22.32 5.17
CA ASP A 111 11.22 23.42 4.22
C ASP A 111 10.67 22.97 2.86
N LEU A 112 9.34 23.06 2.70
CA LEU A 112 8.61 22.57 1.54
C LEU A 112 8.02 23.72 0.74
N THR A 113 8.09 23.61 -0.60
CA THR A 113 7.41 24.49 -1.56
C THR A 113 6.36 23.73 -2.35
N PHE A 114 5.32 24.42 -2.82
CA PHE A 114 4.13 23.79 -3.41
C PHE A 114 3.67 24.49 -4.70
N GLN A 115 4.60 24.93 -5.54
CA GLN A 115 4.25 25.64 -6.79
C GLN A 115 3.43 24.75 -7.73
N THR A 116 3.82 23.47 -7.87
CA THR A 116 3.07 22.51 -8.69
C THR A 116 1.63 22.31 -8.20
N LEU A 117 1.43 22.23 -6.88
CA LEU A 117 0.10 22.14 -6.28
C LEU A 117 -0.71 23.42 -6.50
N GLU A 118 -0.06 24.59 -6.33
CA GLU A 118 -0.69 25.90 -6.55
C GLU A 118 -1.18 26.03 -7.99
N ASP A 119 -0.35 25.67 -8.96
CA ASP A 119 -0.71 25.68 -10.38
C ASP A 119 -1.92 24.77 -10.70
N GLU A 120 -1.98 23.60 -10.07
CA GLU A 120 -3.11 22.66 -10.25
C GLU A 120 -4.42 23.18 -9.61
N LEU A 121 -4.35 23.73 -8.40
CA LEU A 121 -5.52 24.28 -7.72
C LEU A 121 -6.02 25.55 -8.43
N SER A 122 -5.11 26.39 -8.93
CA SER A 122 -5.46 27.57 -9.70
C SER A 122 -6.23 27.22 -10.98
N LYS A 123 -5.79 26.18 -11.71
CA LYS A 123 -6.46 25.73 -12.94
C LYS A 123 -7.86 25.14 -12.70
N LYS A 124 -8.08 24.50 -11.55
CA LYS A 124 -9.29 23.71 -11.30
C LYS A 124 -10.29 24.36 -10.35
N LEU A 125 -9.81 25.15 -9.40
CA LEU A 125 -10.62 25.66 -8.28
C LEU A 125 -10.53 27.19 -8.12
N ASP A 126 -9.90 27.90 -9.05
CA ASP A 126 -9.72 29.37 -9.01
C ASP A 126 -9.01 29.87 -7.73
N VAL A 127 -8.14 29.02 -7.16
CA VAL A 127 -7.33 29.33 -5.98
C VAL A 127 -6.02 29.97 -6.44
N ASN A 128 -5.88 31.28 -6.26
CA ASN A 128 -4.75 32.04 -6.78
C ASN A 128 -3.48 31.97 -5.92
N HIS A 129 -3.58 31.48 -4.68
CA HIS A 129 -2.41 31.33 -3.80
C HIS A 129 -2.68 30.31 -2.69
N ILE A 130 -1.72 29.42 -2.44
CA ILE A 130 -1.79 28.46 -1.35
C ILE A 130 -1.29 29.10 -0.06
N ASN A 131 -2.13 29.09 0.96
CA ASN A 131 -1.78 29.51 2.32
C ASN A 131 -1.80 28.32 3.29
N THR A 132 -1.35 28.56 4.51
CA THR A 132 -1.29 27.56 5.57
C THR A 132 -2.66 26.93 5.89
N ASP A 133 -3.76 27.68 5.74
CA ASP A 133 -5.09 27.17 6.06
C ASP A 133 -5.59 26.19 4.99
N ILE A 134 -5.27 26.44 3.73
CA ILE A 134 -5.51 25.48 2.64
C ILE A 134 -4.73 24.19 2.90
N LEU A 135 -3.44 24.29 3.24
CA LEU A 135 -2.61 23.11 3.54
C LEU A 135 -3.13 22.33 4.76
N ARG A 136 -3.66 23.00 5.78
CA ARG A 136 -4.34 22.34 6.92
C ARG A 136 -5.63 21.66 6.49
N THR A 137 -6.45 22.32 5.66
CA THR A 137 -7.70 21.75 5.14
C THR A 137 -7.44 20.49 4.30
N LEU A 138 -6.34 20.49 3.53
CA LEU A 138 -5.88 19.33 2.77
C LEU A 138 -5.23 18.23 3.66
N GLY A 139 -5.12 18.45 4.96
CA GLY A 139 -4.49 17.49 5.89
C GLY A 139 -2.96 17.38 5.77
N LEU A 140 -2.31 18.35 5.14
CA LEU A 140 -0.86 18.35 4.88
C LEU A 140 -0.06 18.92 6.06
N ILE A 141 -0.72 19.65 6.96
CA ILE A 141 -0.14 20.21 8.18
C ILE A 141 -0.93 19.71 9.40
N LYS A 142 -0.20 19.10 10.36
CA LYS A 142 -0.73 18.68 11.65
C LYS A 142 0.17 19.23 12.76
N ASN A 143 -0.39 19.85 13.79
CA ASN A 143 0.35 20.47 14.90
C ASN A 143 1.44 21.49 14.46
N GLY A 144 1.19 22.21 13.37
CA GLY A 144 2.12 23.21 12.82
C GLY A 144 3.30 22.63 12.03
N LYS A 145 3.30 21.33 11.75
CA LYS A 145 4.34 20.63 11.00
C LYS A 145 3.78 19.93 9.78
N TYR A 146 4.59 19.84 8.73
CA TYR A 146 4.28 19.07 7.53
C TYR A 146 4.39 17.57 7.79
N ASN A 147 3.48 16.80 7.21
CA ASN A 147 3.52 15.35 7.19
C ASN A 147 4.15 14.80 5.89
N ASN A 148 4.29 13.47 5.78
CA ASN A 148 4.86 12.85 4.59
C ASN A 148 3.97 13.04 3.34
N ALA A 149 2.65 13.16 3.48
CA ALA A 149 1.77 13.52 2.37
C ALA A 149 2.12 14.90 1.80
N ALA A 150 2.40 15.89 2.66
CA ALA A 150 2.88 17.19 2.23
C ALA A 150 4.20 17.07 1.46
N ALA A 151 5.15 16.29 1.97
CA ALA A 151 6.42 16.08 1.29
C ALA A 151 6.25 15.41 -0.08
N LEU A 152 5.35 14.42 -0.22
CA LEU A 152 5.06 13.78 -1.51
C LEU A 152 4.51 14.73 -2.56
N ILE A 153 3.72 15.73 -2.15
CA ILE A 153 3.12 16.73 -3.04
C ILE A 153 4.04 17.92 -3.28
N ALA A 154 5.04 18.14 -2.41
CA ALA A 154 5.99 19.25 -2.53
C ALA A 154 6.80 19.16 -3.83
N ASP A 155 7.23 20.33 -4.34
CA ASP A 155 8.00 20.44 -5.60
C ASP A 155 9.30 19.63 -5.56
N SER A 156 9.90 19.49 -4.37
CA SER A 156 11.09 18.64 -4.14
C SER A 156 10.91 17.81 -2.88
N ASN A 157 11.28 16.53 -2.96
CA ASN A 157 11.09 15.58 -1.86
C ASN A 157 12.17 14.46 -1.86
N PRO A 158 12.32 13.66 -0.79
CA PRO A 158 13.33 12.62 -0.70
C PRO A 158 12.95 11.30 -1.38
N PHE A 159 11.75 11.18 -1.93
CA PHE A 159 11.21 9.90 -2.40
C PHE A 159 11.69 9.54 -3.80
N LYS A 160 11.93 8.23 -4.02
CA LYS A 160 12.01 7.67 -5.36
C LYS A 160 10.60 7.57 -5.93
N GLY A 161 10.43 7.96 -7.19
CA GLY A 161 9.13 8.02 -7.83
C GLY A 161 8.89 6.94 -8.88
N VAL A 162 9.02 7.29 -10.15
CA VAL A 162 8.65 6.47 -11.29
C VAL A 162 9.84 6.27 -12.22
N ASP A 163 10.00 5.05 -12.73
CA ASP A 163 10.89 4.70 -13.84
C ASP A 163 10.00 4.26 -15.01
N VAL A 164 9.80 5.13 -15.99
CA VAL A 164 8.98 4.87 -17.17
C VAL A 164 9.88 4.59 -18.37
N ILE A 165 9.62 3.47 -19.05
CA ILE A 165 10.43 2.97 -20.16
C ILE A 165 9.52 2.64 -21.33
N ARG A 166 9.82 3.21 -22.52
CA ARG A 166 9.21 2.81 -23.79
C ARG A 166 10.15 1.85 -24.51
N PHE A 167 9.68 0.65 -24.72
CA PHE A 167 10.41 -0.38 -25.46
C PHE A 167 10.06 -0.34 -26.96
N GLY A 168 10.99 -0.81 -27.81
CA GLY A 168 10.79 -1.04 -29.22
C GLY A 168 10.11 -2.38 -29.50
N ALA A 169 10.58 -3.08 -30.53
CA ALA A 169 10.01 -4.37 -30.92
C ALA A 169 10.20 -5.47 -29.86
N ASN A 170 11.15 -5.31 -28.96
CA ASN A 170 11.43 -6.23 -27.86
C ASN A 170 12.02 -5.49 -26.65
N ILE A 171 12.14 -6.16 -25.52
CA ILE A 171 12.63 -5.60 -24.24
C ILE A 171 14.11 -5.16 -24.25
N ASN A 172 14.89 -5.55 -25.27
CA ASN A 172 16.28 -5.15 -25.40
C ASN A 172 16.44 -3.81 -26.14
N GLU A 173 15.35 -3.30 -26.71
CA GLU A 173 15.31 -2.03 -27.42
C GLU A 173 14.61 -0.97 -26.59
N ILE A 174 15.37 -0.10 -25.94
CA ILE A 174 14.83 1.04 -25.20
C ILE A 174 14.74 2.24 -26.15
N MET A 175 13.51 2.66 -26.47
CA MET A 175 13.23 3.80 -27.34
C MET A 175 13.27 5.12 -26.58
N ASP A 176 12.77 5.09 -25.32
CA ASP A 176 12.73 6.26 -24.46
C ASP A 176 12.69 5.81 -22.99
N ARG A 177 13.27 6.60 -22.10
CA ARG A 177 13.25 6.32 -20.67
C ARG A 177 13.32 7.60 -19.88
N GLU A 178 12.50 7.69 -18.86
CA GLU A 178 12.51 8.80 -17.91
C GLU A 178 12.45 8.29 -16.47
N ILE A 179 13.36 8.78 -15.62
CA ILE A 179 13.38 8.51 -14.19
C ILE A 179 12.93 9.77 -13.48
N LEU A 180 11.82 9.66 -12.76
CA LEU A 180 11.14 10.75 -12.07
C LEU A 180 11.29 10.56 -10.56
N ASP A 181 12.41 11.00 -10.01
CA ASP A 181 12.70 10.95 -8.57
C ASP A 181 12.70 12.35 -7.97
N HIS A 182 12.42 12.44 -6.69
CA HIS A 182 12.61 13.65 -5.88
C HIS A 182 11.78 14.87 -6.31
N ILE A 183 10.69 14.66 -7.02
CA ILE A 183 9.73 15.68 -7.49
C ILE A 183 8.32 15.37 -6.99
N SER A 184 7.42 16.34 -7.09
CA SER A 184 6.01 16.16 -6.72
C SER A 184 5.37 14.96 -7.42
N ILE A 185 4.53 14.19 -6.72
CA ILE A 185 3.73 13.13 -7.34
C ILE A 185 2.79 13.67 -8.43
N LEU A 186 2.37 14.94 -8.34
CA LEU A 186 1.59 15.62 -9.38
C LEU A 186 2.42 15.81 -10.65
N GLU A 187 3.66 16.25 -10.52
CA GLU A 187 4.59 16.39 -11.64
C GLU A 187 4.93 15.02 -12.25
N MET A 188 5.16 13.98 -11.42
CA MET A 188 5.35 12.60 -11.90
C MET A 188 4.17 12.15 -12.76
N TYR A 189 2.94 12.36 -12.26
CA TYR A 189 1.71 12.02 -12.98
C TYR A 189 1.63 12.69 -14.35
N HIS A 190 1.87 14.00 -14.42
CA HIS A 190 1.81 14.75 -15.66
C HIS A 190 2.89 14.32 -16.66
N ARG A 191 4.11 14.11 -16.20
CA ARG A 191 5.22 13.70 -17.09
C ARG A 191 5.00 12.32 -17.67
N VAL A 192 4.56 11.36 -16.86
CA VAL A 192 4.20 10.02 -17.33
C VAL A 192 3.03 10.07 -18.32
N LEU A 193 2.01 10.90 -18.05
CA LEU A 193 0.88 11.07 -18.96
C LEU A 193 1.31 11.72 -20.30
N ASN A 194 2.24 12.66 -20.28
CA ASN A 194 2.81 13.24 -21.50
C ASN A 194 3.57 12.20 -22.32
N MET A 195 4.32 11.30 -21.68
CA MET A 195 4.99 10.20 -22.36
C MET A 195 3.97 9.21 -22.96
N TYR A 196 2.88 8.91 -22.24
CA TYR A 196 1.76 8.14 -22.80
C TYR A 196 1.20 8.81 -24.06
N LYS A 197 0.86 10.10 -24.02
CA LYS A 197 0.30 10.82 -25.18
C LYS A 197 1.24 10.78 -26.38
N LYS A 198 2.54 10.93 -26.17
CA LYS A 198 3.57 10.88 -27.21
C LYS A 198 3.56 9.57 -28.01
N TYR A 199 3.27 8.42 -27.36
CA TYR A 199 3.43 7.10 -27.97
C TYR A 199 2.12 6.37 -28.30
N TYR A 200 1.02 6.72 -27.62
CA TYR A 200 -0.26 6.00 -27.76
C TYR A 200 -1.37 6.84 -28.36
N GLN A 201 -1.23 8.16 -28.46
CA GLN A 201 -2.15 9.01 -29.19
C GLN A 201 -1.64 9.27 -30.60
N TYR A 202 -2.53 9.18 -31.60
CA TYR A 202 -2.22 9.46 -32.99
C TYR A 202 -3.44 10.05 -33.70
N GLU A 203 -3.19 10.79 -34.76
CA GLU A 203 -4.25 11.31 -35.62
C GLU A 203 -4.48 10.40 -36.84
N LYS A 204 -5.74 10.13 -37.12
CA LYS A 204 -6.16 9.41 -38.35
C LYS A 204 -7.00 10.33 -39.22
N ILE A 205 -6.71 10.35 -40.53
CA ILE A 205 -7.51 11.08 -41.48
C ILE A 205 -8.60 10.14 -41.99
N GLU A 206 -9.88 10.48 -41.75
CA GLU A 206 -11.03 9.78 -42.27
C GLU A 206 -11.85 10.75 -43.15
N GLY A 207 -11.70 10.60 -44.46
CA GLY A 207 -12.26 11.54 -45.44
C GLY A 207 -11.59 12.92 -45.33
N SER A 208 -12.36 13.94 -44.99
CA SER A 208 -11.87 15.32 -44.78
C SER A 208 -11.64 15.68 -43.30
N LEU A 209 -11.86 14.73 -42.43
CA LEU A 209 -11.78 14.94 -40.97
C LEU A 209 -10.51 14.33 -40.41
N ARG A 210 -9.89 15.05 -39.43
CA ARG A 210 -8.78 14.58 -38.62
C ARG A 210 -9.33 14.14 -37.29
N ILE A 211 -9.21 12.85 -36.97
CA ILE A 211 -9.75 12.24 -35.75
C ILE A 211 -8.59 11.75 -34.88
N SER A 212 -8.58 12.17 -33.63
CA SER A 212 -7.66 11.62 -32.63
C SER A 212 -8.06 10.19 -32.27
N LYS A 213 -7.11 9.30 -32.27
CA LYS A 213 -7.26 7.89 -31.91
C LYS A 213 -6.23 7.52 -30.84
N GLU A 214 -6.56 6.51 -30.06
CA GLU A 214 -5.72 5.96 -29.02
C GLU A 214 -5.44 4.49 -29.30
N LYS A 215 -4.20 4.07 -29.14
CA LYS A 215 -3.83 2.63 -29.18
C LYS A 215 -4.31 1.91 -27.92
N ILE A 216 -4.22 2.57 -26.79
CA ILE A 216 -4.67 2.12 -25.47
C ILE A 216 -5.53 3.25 -24.90
N PRO A 217 -6.70 2.99 -24.30
CA PRO A 217 -7.56 4.05 -23.77
C PRO A 217 -6.86 4.91 -22.71
N GLU A 218 -6.86 6.24 -22.90
CA GLU A 218 -6.24 7.19 -21.94
C GLU A 218 -6.87 7.08 -20.55
N GLU A 219 -8.19 6.94 -20.48
CA GLU A 219 -8.90 6.87 -19.21
C GLU A 219 -8.43 5.69 -18.34
N ALA A 220 -8.31 4.50 -18.94
CA ALA A 220 -7.81 3.31 -18.26
C ALA A 220 -6.36 3.48 -17.77
N PHE A 221 -5.50 4.09 -18.61
CA PHE A 221 -4.12 4.35 -18.22
C PHE A 221 -4.03 5.38 -17.10
N ARG A 222 -4.80 6.46 -17.15
CA ARG A 222 -4.84 7.50 -16.12
C ARG A 222 -5.27 6.94 -14.77
N GLU A 223 -6.30 6.10 -14.76
CA GLU A 223 -6.76 5.45 -13.54
C GLU A 223 -5.70 4.51 -12.95
N ALA A 224 -5.11 3.65 -13.78
CA ALA A 224 -4.05 2.74 -13.35
C ALA A 224 -2.82 3.49 -12.82
N LEU A 225 -2.42 4.58 -13.49
CA LEU A 225 -1.33 5.44 -13.03
C LEU A 225 -1.65 6.11 -11.70
N ALA A 226 -2.83 6.72 -11.57
CA ALA A 226 -3.26 7.36 -10.34
C ALA A 226 -3.30 6.35 -9.18
N ASN A 227 -3.89 5.18 -9.40
CA ASN A 227 -3.94 4.11 -8.40
C ASN A 227 -2.54 3.64 -7.99
N SER A 228 -1.60 3.52 -8.94
CA SER A 228 -0.23 3.12 -8.63
C SER A 228 0.52 4.15 -7.79
N LEU A 229 0.24 5.45 -7.95
CA LEU A 229 0.84 6.53 -7.16
C LEU A 229 0.20 6.67 -5.78
N VAL A 230 -1.13 6.52 -5.69
CA VAL A 230 -1.89 6.71 -4.43
C VAL A 230 -1.75 5.52 -3.49
N HIS A 231 -1.78 4.29 -4.02
CA HIS A 231 -1.78 3.07 -3.20
C HIS A 231 -0.39 2.45 -3.01
N ARG A 232 0.65 3.08 -3.53
CA ARG A 232 2.01 2.64 -3.29
C ARG A 232 2.39 2.81 -1.81
N LEU A 233 3.18 1.87 -1.31
CA LEU A 233 3.84 1.98 0.00
C LEU A 233 5.05 2.92 -0.10
N TRP A 234 4.89 4.16 0.35
CA TRP A 234 5.91 5.20 0.25
C TRP A 234 7.05 5.08 1.27
N ASP A 235 6.91 4.22 2.27
CA ASP A 235 7.95 3.82 3.22
C ASP A 235 8.99 2.87 2.59
N ILE A 236 8.72 2.33 1.40
CA ILE A 236 9.65 1.50 0.63
C ILE A 236 10.43 2.37 -0.34
N ASN A 237 11.77 2.31 -0.26
CA ASN A 237 12.66 3.03 -1.16
C ASN A 237 12.82 2.32 -2.53
N ALA A 238 11.72 2.13 -3.26
CA ALA A 238 11.67 1.55 -4.59
C ALA A 238 10.99 2.51 -5.57
N ARG A 239 11.05 2.26 -6.87
CA ARG A 239 10.31 3.02 -7.90
C ARG A 239 9.11 2.24 -8.40
N ILE A 240 8.05 2.95 -8.77
CA ILE A 240 7.02 2.41 -9.65
C ILE A 240 7.68 2.21 -11.01
N ARG A 241 7.57 1.02 -11.58
CA ARG A 241 8.04 0.75 -12.94
C ARG A 241 6.87 0.76 -13.91
N ILE A 242 7.00 1.55 -14.98
CA ILE A 242 6.02 1.60 -16.07
C ILE A 242 6.73 1.17 -17.35
N SER A 243 6.34 0.01 -17.88
CA SER A 243 6.87 -0.57 -19.11
C SER A 243 5.85 -0.41 -20.22
N MET A 244 6.19 0.40 -21.23
CA MET A 244 5.34 0.76 -22.36
C MET A 244 5.77 -0.04 -23.59
N PHE A 245 4.89 -0.91 -24.12
CA PHE A 245 5.07 -1.69 -25.35
C PHE A 245 4.14 -1.18 -26.45
N ASP A 246 4.17 -1.75 -27.62
CA ASP A 246 3.31 -1.31 -28.73
C ASP A 246 1.81 -1.57 -28.49
N ASP A 247 1.49 -2.66 -27.80
CA ASP A 247 0.14 -3.20 -27.60
C ASP A 247 -0.31 -3.22 -26.13
N LYS A 248 0.60 -2.96 -25.18
CA LYS A 248 0.30 -2.99 -23.75
C LYS A 248 1.15 -2.03 -22.94
N ILE A 249 0.68 -1.71 -21.75
CA ILE A 249 1.43 -1.01 -20.71
C ILE A 249 1.36 -1.86 -19.44
N GLU A 250 2.51 -2.08 -18.81
CA GLU A 250 2.63 -2.77 -17.53
C GLU A 250 3.05 -1.77 -16.46
N ILE A 251 2.30 -1.72 -15.36
CA ILE A 251 2.61 -0.88 -14.19
C ILE A 251 2.85 -1.81 -13.00
N THR A 252 4.03 -1.69 -12.39
CA THR A 252 4.42 -2.46 -11.20
C THR A 252 4.75 -1.50 -10.07
N SER A 253 4.03 -1.58 -8.97
CA SER A 253 4.28 -0.82 -7.75
C SER A 253 4.53 -1.76 -6.58
N CYS A 254 5.19 -1.24 -5.53
CA CYS A 254 5.24 -1.91 -4.23
C CYS A 254 3.98 -1.50 -3.46
N GLY A 255 3.05 -2.43 -3.31
CA GLY A 255 1.77 -2.26 -2.60
C GLY A 255 1.36 -3.57 -1.96
#